data_04460c79252bc71e56215671a392f3eb
#
_entry.id   04460c79252bc71e56215671a392f3eb
#
_cell.length_a   1.000
_cell.length_b   1.000
_cell.length_c   1.000
_cell.angle_alpha   90.00
_cell.angle_beta   90.00
_cell.angle_gamma   90.00
#
_symmetry.space_group_name_H-M   'P 1'
#
loop_
_entity.id
_entity.type
_entity.pdbx_description
1 polymer ?
#
loop_
_entity_poly.entity_id
_entity_poly.type
_entity_poly.pdbx_seq_one_letter_code
_entity_poly.pdbx_strand_id
1 'polypeptide(L)'
;MRLILFIAAITWLTDALATPLNHFQVIGSHNSYKKALNLGVKKELSKLNPKLTAQIDYGHINIVDQLNSGIRHLEIDVLKDPNGGLYLKPWAEHVSIEALYSQQEIEQLSTPGFKVMHIPGVDVQSHCILLSDCLNNLKKWSQENPYHFPIVIMINVKESGTSIEPQPLTLKFTVSDYHSLDAAIKQTLSDSLFTPDNLRKSALSLNETVIQLGWPNVDLLRQKFIFLFDGNKSQTSLYKKNRPSLRGASMFAHYEADQPEAAFMIVNNPIKHFKKIQKLIASGYMVRTRADAVLDARKSEKIKQFNAAKNSGAQIISTDFIPGSPQQARFNYVVQFDHGHVVRKTPFNLNHF
;
A
#
# COMPACT_ATOMS: atom_id res chain seq x y z
N MET A 1 -0.91 34.23 -65.11
CA MET A 1 -0.26 33.05 -64.48
C MET A 1 -0.04 33.36 -63.03
N ARG A 2 -0.95 32.92 -62.13
CA ARG A 2 -0.81 33.11 -60.65
C ARG A 2 -0.23 31.83 -60.07
N LEU A 3 0.96 31.95 -59.50
CA LEU A 3 1.68 30.89 -58.78
C LEU A 3 1.07 30.77 -57.40
N ILE A 4 0.39 29.62 -57.10
CA ILE A 4 -0.13 29.29 -55.77
C ILE A 4 1.01 28.54 -55.06
N LEU A 5 1.64 29.18 -54.05
CA LEU A 5 2.55 28.51 -53.14
C LEU A 5 1.73 27.72 -52.13
N PHE A 6 1.82 26.37 -52.16
CA PHE A 6 1.38 25.51 -51.08
C PHE A 6 2.43 25.53 -49.97
N ILE A 7 2.11 26.18 -48.87
CA ILE A 7 2.91 26.06 -47.62
C ILE A 7 2.41 24.79 -46.91
N ALA A 8 3.19 23.72 -47.00
CA ALA A 8 2.98 22.52 -46.18
C ALA A 8 3.34 22.86 -44.73
N ALA A 9 2.36 23.05 -43.87
CA ALA A 9 2.54 23.13 -42.44
C ALA A 9 2.94 21.74 -41.93
N ILE A 10 4.25 21.54 -41.71
CA ILE A 10 4.76 20.37 -40.99
C ILE A 10 4.38 20.58 -39.51
N THR A 11 3.29 19.98 -39.08
CA THR A 11 2.95 19.86 -37.64
C THR A 11 3.96 18.90 -37.02
N TRP A 12 4.91 19.44 -36.28
CA TRP A 12 5.71 18.67 -35.36
C TRP A 12 4.79 18.18 -34.25
N LEU A 13 4.24 16.97 -34.39
CA LEU A 13 3.73 16.20 -33.27
C LEU A 13 4.95 15.88 -32.39
N THR A 14 5.18 16.71 -31.37
CA THR A 14 6.01 16.31 -30.25
C THR A 14 5.29 15.15 -29.60
N ASP A 15 5.69 13.93 -29.92
CA ASP A 15 5.42 12.78 -29.08
C ASP A 15 5.92 13.13 -27.68
N ALA A 16 5.00 13.56 -26.82
CA ALA A 16 5.28 13.65 -25.40
C ALA A 16 5.62 12.21 -25.00
N LEU A 17 6.94 11.92 -24.86
CA LEU A 17 7.46 10.59 -24.58
C LEU A 17 6.64 9.99 -23.44
N ALA A 18 5.84 8.99 -23.79
CA ALA A 18 4.98 8.26 -22.86
C ALA A 18 5.82 7.79 -21.68
N THR A 19 5.56 8.30 -20.48
CA THR A 19 6.38 7.99 -19.29
C THR A 19 5.86 6.74 -18.60
N PRO A 20 6.63 5.64 -18.52
CA PRO A 20 6.21 4.42 -17.84
C PRO A 20 5.96 4.64 -16.34
N LEU A 21 5.05 3.83 -15.74
CA LEU A 21 4.69 3.94 -14.33
C LEU A 21 5.92 3.84 -13.39
N ASN A 22 6.85 2.94 -13.68
CA ASN A 22 8.05 2.74 -12.86
C ASN A 22 9.06 3.91 -12.89
N HIS A 23 8.80 4.93 -13.72
CA HIS A 23 9.57 6.18 -13.74
C HIS A 23 9.04 7.23 -12.75
N PHE A 24 8.10 6.88 -11.89
CA PHE A 24 7.57 7.77 -10.87
C PHE A 24 7.89 7.27 -9.46
N GLN A 25 8.02 8.21 -8.55
CA GLN A 25 8.06 7.95 -7.11
C GLN A 25 6.81 8.53 -6.46
N VAL A 26 6.20 7.77 -5.55
CA VAL A 26 5.03 8.19 -4.78
C VAL A 26 5.28 8.05 -3.29
N ILE A 27 4.77 8.98 -2.50
CA ILE A 27 4.67 8.85 -1.05
C ILE A 27 3.36 8.13 -0.72
N GLY A 28 3.44 7.24 0.25
CA GLY A 28 2.31 6.48 0.78
C GLY A 28 2.33 6.38 2.29
N SER A 29 1.21 6.01 2.87
CA SER A 29 1.09 5.73 4.29
C SER A 29 1.34 4.25 4.59
N HIS A 30 1.86 3.98 5.77
CA HIS A 30 1.98 2.65 6.37
C HIS A 30 0.78 2.44 7.29
N ASN A 31 0.11 1.29 7.25
CA ASN A 31 -1.12 1.03 7.99
C ASN A 31 -2.16 2.16 7.87
N SER A 32 -2.51 2.48 6.63
CA SER A 32 -3.27 3.67 6.25
C SER A 32 -4.64 3.82 6.92
N TYR A 33 -5.24 2.71 7.31
CA TYR A 33 -6.55 2.59 7.96
C TYR A 33 -6.51 2.92 9.47
N LYS A 34 -5.32 2.93 10.08
CA LYS A 34 -5.12 2.93 11.54
C LYS A 34 -5.51 4.27 12.17
N LYS A 35 -6.41 4.25 13.16
CA LYS A 35 -6.64 5.37 14.08
C LYS A 35 -5.53 5.43 15.15
N ALA A 36 -5.37 6.58 15.79
CA ALA A 36 -4.49 6.70 16.95
C ALA A 36 -4.96 5.78 18.09
N LEU A 37 -4.01 5.30 18.90
CA LEU A 37 -4.35 4.48 20.08
C LEU A 37 -5.29 5.22 21.02
N ASN A 38 -6.33 4.53 21.51
CA ASN A 38 -7.14 5.00 22.63
C ASN A 38 -6.22 5.30 23.85
N LEU A 39 -6.50 6.38 24.57
CA LEU A 39 -5.65 6.84 25.69
C LEU A 39 -5.54 5.80 26.80
N GLY A 40 -6.63 5.10 27.13
CA GLY A 40 -6.63 4.02 28.13
C GLY A 40 -5.75 2.84 27.67
N VAL A 41 -5.91 2.41 26.44
CA VAL A 41 -5.08 1.36 25.82
C VAL A 41 -3.61 1.76 25.85
N LYS A 42 -3.27 2.96 25.42
CA LYS A 42 -1.90 3.46 25.44
C LYS A 42 -1.30 3.46 26.85
N LYS A 43 -2.06 3.95 27.84
CA LYS A 43 -1.62 4.01 29.23
C LYS A 43 -1.33 2.62 29.80
N GLU A 44 -2.24 1.67 29.64
CA GLU A 44 -2.07 0.33 30.21
C GLU A 44 -1.05 -0.50 29.43
N LEU A 45 -1.05 -0.39 28.09
CA LEU A 45 -0.06 -1.05 27.25
C LEU A 45 1.37 -0.56 27.54
N SER A 46 1.55 0.73 27.88
CA SER A 46 2.86 1.28 28.26
C SER A 46 3.44 0.64 29.51
N LYS A 47 2.60 0.17 30.42
CA LYS A 47 3.04 -0.57 31.64
C LYS A 47 3.41 -2.01 31.29
N LEU A 48 2.67 -2.66 30.39
CA LEU A 48 2.84 -4.06 30.01
C LEU A 48 3.98 -4.25 29.01
N ASN A 49 4.01 -3.41 27.98
CA ASN A 49 4.98 -3.50 26.89
C ASN A 49 5.31 -2.12 26.33
N PRO A 50 6.21 -1.34 26.99
CA PRO A 50 6.57 0.02 26.57
C PRO A 50 7.19 0.05 25.16
N LYS A 51 7.91 -1.00 24.78
CA LYS A 51 8.52 -1.10 23.44
C LYS A 51 7.45 -1.22 22.34
N LEU A 52 6.47 -2.08 22.53
CA LEU A 52 5.35 -2.21 21.60
C LEU A 52 4.56 -0.91 21.52
N THR A 53 4.27 -0.29 22.66
CA THR A 53 3.55 0.99 22.70
C THR A 53 4.27 2.05 21.86
N ALA A 54 5.57 2.22 22.05
CA ALA A 54 6.36 3.18 21.28
C ALA A 54 6.33 2.90 19.76
N GLN A 55 6.22 1.64 19.36
CA GLN A 55 6.16 1.25 17.94
C GLN A 55 4.82 1.54 17.28
N ILE A 56 3.71 1.46 18.03
CA ILE A 56 2.35 1.56 17.49
C ILE A 56 1.62 2.86 17.86
N ASP A 57 2.27 3.79 18.57
CA ASP A 57 1.69 5.07 19.04
C ASP A 57 1.62 6.11 17.91
N TYR A 58 0.97 5.74 16.82
CA TYR A 58 0.66 6.60 15.69
C TYR A 58 -0.75 6.31 15.15
N GLY A 59 -1.24 7.18 14.30
CA GLY A 59 -2.49 7.01 13.59
C GLY A 59 -2.52 7.92 12.36
N HIS A 60 -3.51 7.74 11.52
CA HIS A 60 -3.67 8.51 10.29
C HIS A 60 -5.00 9.25 10.26
N ILE A 61 -5.12 10.24 9.39
CA ILE A 61 -6.41 10.74 8.90
C ILE A 61 -7.07 9.62 8.07
N ASN A 62 -8.38 9.71 7.84
CA ASN A 62 -9.07 8.66 7.08
C ASN A 62 -8.51 8.52 5.65
N ILE A 63 -8.77 7.38 5.01
CA ILE A 63 -8.20 7.03 3.70
C ILE A 63 -8.57 8.06 2.61
N VAL A 64 -9.78 8.58 2.63
CA VAL A 64 -10.25 9.59 1.64
C VAL A 64 -9.46 10.89 1.79
N ASP A 65 -9.25 11.36 3.02
CA ASP A 65 -8.45 12.56 3.27
C ASP A 65 -6.97 12.37 2.90
N GLN A 66 -6.43 11.16 3.10
CA GLN A 66 -5.08 10.83 2.62
C GLN A 66 -4.99 10.94 1.09
N LEU A 67 -5.96 10.41 0.35
CA LEU A 67 -6.02 10.52 -1.10
C LEU A 67 -6.19 11.98 -1.56
N ASN A 68 -6.99 12.77 -0.86
CA ASN A 68 -7.18 14.21 -1.11
C ASN A 68 -5.88 14.99 -0.86
N SER A 69 -5.06 14.58 0.11
CA SER A 69 -3.71 15.15 0.34
C SER A 69 -2.67 14.72 -0.69
N GLY A 70 -3.05 13.90 -1.68
CA GLY A 70 -2.20 13.47 -2.78
C GLY A 70 -1.49 12.12 -2.55
N ILE A 71 -1.68 11.45 -1.43
CA ILE A 71 -1.11 10.11 -1.15
C ILE A 71 -1.54 9.13 -2.24
N ARG A 72 -0.58 8.32 -2.75
CA ARG A 72 -0.80 7.37 -3.86
C ARG A 72 -0.32 5.96 -3.57
N HIS A 73 0.01 5.67 -2.32
CA HIS A 73 0.17 4.32 -1.81
C HIS A 73 -0.48 4.21 -0.45
N LEU A 74 -1.24 3.13 -0.26
CA LEU A 74 -1.91 2.77 0.98
C LEU A 74 -1.50 1.37 1.40
N GLU A 75 -1.56 1.09 2.70
CA GLU A 75 -1.33 -0.24 3.26
C GLU A 75 -2.51 -0.62 4.15
N ILE A 76 -3.06 -1.82 3.94
CA ILE A 76 -4.24 -2.33 4.64
C ILE A 76 -3.94 -3.72 5.18
N ASP A 77 -4.04 -3.88 6.49
CA ASP A 77 -3.95 -5.18 7.16
C ASP A 77 -5.31 -5.87 7.20
N VAL A 78 -5.34 -7.14 6.81
CA VAL A 78 -6.57 -7.89 6.63
C VAL A 78 -6.58 -9.14 7.51
N LEU A 79 -7.68 -9.34 8.24
CA LEU A 79 -7.96 -10.54 9.01
C LEU A 79 -9.24 -11.18 8.49
N LYS A 80 -9.35 -12.51 8.53
CA LYS A 80 -10.60 -13.15 8.18
C LYS A 80 -11.48 -13.36 9.41
N ASP A 81 -12.78 -13.17 9.21
CA ASP A 81 -13.83 -13.44 10.19
C ASP A 81 -15.05 -14.02 9.46
N PRO A 82 -15.02 -15.33 9.15
CA PRO A 82 -16.01 -15.94 8.27
C PRO A 82 -17.42 -15.96 8.86
N ASN A 83 -17.54 -15.88 10.18
CA ASN A 83 -18.84 -15.93 10.87
C ASN A 83 -19.27 -14.57 11.44
N GLY A 84 -18.39 -13.60 11.50
CA GLY A 84 -18.60 -12.35 12.22
C GLY A 84 -18.39 -12.49 13.73
N GLY A 85 -18.12 -11.36 14.40
CA GLY A 85 -18.06 -11.29 15.85
C GLY A 85 -16.74 -11.73 16.50
N LEU A 86 -15.78 -12.24 15.72
CA LEU A 86 -14.52 -12.76 16.27
C LEU A 86 -13.70 -11.70 17.00
N TYR A 87 -13.83 -10.43 16.64
CA TYR A 87 -13.02 -9.32 17.16
C TYR A 87 -13.81 -8.33 18.03
N LEU A 88 -15.00 -8.71 18.53
CA LEU A 88 -15.88 -7.84 19.31
C LEU A 88 -15.37 -7.51 20.72
N LYS A 89 -14.62 -8.43 21.33
CA LYS A 89 -14.18 -8.32 22.74
C LYS A 89 -12.64 -8.36 22.85
N PRO A 90 -11.94 -7.35 22.33
CA PRO A 90 -10.49 -7.29 22.46
C PRO A 90 -10.07 -6.87 23.88
N TRP A 91 -8.82 -7.16 24.28
CA TRP A 91 -8.24 -6.64 25.50
C TRP A 91 -8.36 -5.10 25.59
N ALA A 92 -8.21 -4.41 24.47
CA ALA A 92 -8.33 -2.96 24.39
C ALA A 92 -9.66 -2.43 24.94
N GLU A 93 -10.77 -3.18 24.85
CA GLU A 93 -12.07 -2.78 25.41
C GLU A 93 -12.04 -2.71 26.93
N HIS A 94 -11.35 -3.64 27.59
CA HIS A 94 -11.26 -3.68 29.07
C HIS A 94 -10.49 -2.52 29.69
N VAL A 95 -9.61 -1.87 28.92
CA VAL A 95 -8.73 -0.80 29.40
C VAL A 95 -9.04 0.56 28.77
N SER A 96 -9.97 0.61 27.84
CA SER A 96 -10.42 1.86 27.21
C SER A 96 -11.12 2.76 28.21
N ILE A 97 -10.82 4.06 28.18
CA ILE A 97 -11.47 5.07 29.01
C ILE A 97 -12.85 5.45 28.44
N GLU A 98 -12.94 5.45 27.11
CA GLU A 98 -14.17 5.73 26.37
C GLU A 98 -14.58 4.46 25.58
N ALA A 99 -15.82 4.44 25.08
CA ALA A 99 -16.28 3.34 24.23
C ALA A 99 -15.31 3.13 23.07
N LEU A 100 -14.76 1.91 22.98
CA LEU A 100 -13.77 1.56 21.94
C LEU A 100 -14.39 1.59 20.55
N TYR A 101 -15.66 1.19 20.45
CA TYR A 101 -16.40 1.08 19.21
C TYR A 101 -17.73 1.83 19.30
N SER A 102 -18.13 2.49 18.23
CA SER A 102 -19.48 2.97 18.00
C SER A 102 -20.44 1.80 17.72
N GLN A 103 -21.75 2.05 17.82
CA GLN A 103 -22.75 1.05 17.47
C GLN A 103 -22.59 0.52 16.03
N GLN A 104 -22.29 1.40 15.07
CA GLN A 104 -22.02 1.02 13.68
C GLN A 104 -20.79 0.13 13.56
N GLU A 105 -19.70 0.41 14.28
CA GLU A 105 -18.48 -0.41 14.27
C GLU A 105 -18.74 -1.79 14.90
N ILE A 106 -19.59 -1.89 15.92
CA ILE A 106 -20.05 -3.17 16.50
C ILE A 106 -20.83 -3.99 15.46
N GLU A 107 -21.74 -3.37 14.70
CA GLU A 107 -22.47 -4.04 13.62
C GLU A 107 -21.51 -4.54 12.52
N GLN A 108 -20.53 -3.72 12.12
CA GLN A 108 -19.50 -4.11 11.15
C GLN A 108 -18.63 -5.27 11.68
N LEU A 109 -18.23 -5.25 12.96
CA LEU A 109 -17.51 -6.36 13.59
C LEU A 109 -18.33 -7.64 13.67
N SER A 110 -19.65 -7.51 13.85
CA SER A 110 -20.59 -8.65 13.89
C SER A 110 -20.89 -9.24 12.51
N THR A 111 -20.60 -8.52 11.42
CA THR A 111 -20.84 -8.96 10.05
C THR A 111 -19.74 -9.92 9.59
N PRO A 112 -20.04 -11.08 8.96
CA PRO A 112 -19.03 -11.93 8.34
C PRO A 112 -18.20 -11.21 7.29
N GLY A 113 -16.89 -11.54 7.17
CA GLY A 113 -16.04 -10.98 6.13
C GLY A 113 -14.63 -10.69 6.59
N PHE A 114 -13.90 -9.95 5.76
CA PHE A 114 -12.53 -9.53 6.08
C PHE A 114 -12.56 -8.26 6.94
N LYS A 115 -11.88 -8.31 8.10
CA LYS A 115 -11.73 -7.18 9.02
C LYS A 115 -10.42 -6.45 8.75
N VAL A 116 -10.39 -5.16 9.06
CA VAL A 116 -9.22 -4.30 8.90
C VAL A 116 -8.83 -3.74 10.25
N MET A 117 -7.74 -4.24 10.82
CA MET A 117 -7.14 -3.77 12.07
C MET A 117 -5.66 -4.17 12.14
N HIS A 118 -4.88 -3.48 12.96
CA HIS A 118 -3.42 -3.65 13.03
C HIS A 118 -3.02 -4.86 13.88
N ILE A 119 -3.35 -4.84 15.18
CA ILE A 119 -3.00 -5.92 16.11
C ILE A 119 -4.27 -6.36 16.83
N PRO A 120 -4.79 -7.55 16.50
CA PRO A 120 -5.95 -8.10 17.20
C PRO A 120 -5.78 -8.09 18.71
N GLY A 121 -6.79 -7.66 19.41
CA GLY A 121 -6.77 -7.54 20.87
C GLY A 121 -6.24 -6.21 21.40
N VAL A 122 -5.31 -5.54 20.73
CA VAL A 122 -4.59 -4.39 21.27
C VAL A 122 -4.80 -3.11 20.45
N ASP A 123 -4.48 -3.13 19.18
CA ASP A 123 -4.54 -1.99 18.27
C ASP A 123 -5.58 -2.24 17.18
N VAL A 124 -6.82 -2.04 17.54
CA VAL A 124 -7.99 -2.56 16.82
C VAL A 124 -8.81 -1.47 16.12
N GLN A 125 -8.55 -0.18 16.42
CA GLN A 125 -9.33 0.91 15.86
C GLN A 125 -8.91 1.21 14.41
N SER A 126 -9.90 1.28 13.53
CA SER A 126 -9.72 1.46 12.09
C SER A 126 -10.67 2.51 11.55
N HIS A 127 -10.28 3.21 10.48
CA HIS A 127 -11.16 4.10 9.72
C HIS A 127 -12.15 3.35 8.83
N CYS A 128 -11.92 2.07 8.59
CA CYS A 128 -12.83 1.16 7.89
C CYS A 128 -12.67 -0.26 8.46
N ILE A 129 -13.64 -0.70 9.25
CA ILE A 129 -13.62 -2.01 9.96
C ILE A 129 -13.72 -3.19 8.99
N LEU A 130 -14.57 -3.08 7.97
CA LEU A 130 -14.70 -4.08 6.90
C LEU A 130 -13.83 -3.68 5.70
N LEU A 131 -13.16 -4.67 5.10
CA LEU A 131 -12.43 -4.43 3.85
C LEU A 131 -13.36 -3.93 2.74
N SER A 132 -14.60 -4.41 2.70
CA SER A 132 -15.62 -3.92 1.76
C SER A 132 -15.85 -2.41 1.86
N ASP A 133 -15.84 -1.86 3.08
CA ASP A 133 -16.03 -0.43 3.29
C ASP A 133 -14.81 0.36 2.83
N CYS A 134 -13.60 -0.14 3.11
CA CYS A 134 -12.37 0.45 2.57
C CYS A 134 -12.42 0.50 1.04
N LEU A 135 -12.76 -0.62 0.39
CA LEU A 135 -12.83 -0.73 -1.07
C LEU A 135 -13.92 0.17 -1.68
N ASN A 136 -15.08 0.27 -1.02
CA ASN A 136 -16.17 1.15 -1.47
C ASN A 136 -15.78 2.63 -1.34
N ASN A 137 -15.10 3.03 -0.27
CA ASN A 137 -14.58 4.38 -0.11
C ASN A 137 -13.56 4.72 -1.21
N LEU A 138 -12.67 3.80 -1.54
CA LEU A 138 -11.71 3.96 -2.64
C LEU A 138 -12.42 4.12 -3.99
N LYS A 139 -13.40 3.25 -4.28
CA LYS A 139 -14.20 3.30 -5.50
C LYS A 139 -14.92 4.63 -5.65
N LYS A 140 -15.64 5.05 -4.61
CA LYS A 140 -16.38 6.33 -4.58
C LYS A 140 -15.43 7.51 -4.83
N TRP A 141 -14.32 7.58 -4.07
CA TRP A 141 -13.33 8.64 -4.25
C TRP A 141 -12.78 8.68 -5.67
N SER A 142 -12.46 7.52 -6.26
CA SER A 142 -11.95 7.43 -7.62
C SER A 142 -12.97 7.93 -8.67
N GLN A 143 -14.24 7.65 -8.48
CA GLN A 143 -15.31 8.16 -9.35
C GLN A 143 -15.45 9.69 -9.28
N GLU A 144 -15.27 10.25 -8.09
CA GLU A 144 -15.31 11.69 -7.85
C GLU A 144 -14.02 12.43 -8.29
N ASN A 145 -12.92 11.67 -8.51
CA ASN A 145 -11.63 12.19 -8.91
C ASN A 145 -11.13 11.54 -10.21
N PRO A 146 -11.82 11.73 -11.35
CA PRO A 146 -11.42 11.15 -12.62
C PRO A 146 -9.99 11.60 -12.98
N TYR A 147 -9.23 10.73 -13.65
CA TYR A 147 -7.84 10.97 -14.04
C TYR A 147 -6.81 11.01 -12.90
N HIS A 148 -7.16 10.60 -11.67
CA HIS A 148 -6.15 10.50 -10.61
C HIS A 148 -4.97 9.59 -11.02
N PHE A 149 -3.80 9.85 -10.45
CA PHE A 149 -2.61 9.01 -10.60
C PHE A 149 -2.91 7.59 -10.06
N PRO A 150 -2.32 6.53 -10.65
CA PRO A 150 -2.51 5.17 -10.14
C PRO A 150 -2.24 5.05 -8.65
N ILE A 151 -3.08 4.31 -7.93
CA ILE A 151 -2.95 4.10 -6.49
C ILE A 151 -2.49 2.67 -6.24
N VAL A 152 -1.35 2.51 -5.57
CA VAL A 152 -0.87 1.19 -5.14
C VAL A 152 -1.39 0.91 -3.74
N ILE A 153 -2.05 -0.24 -3.55
CA ILE A 153 -2.58 -0.68 -2.26
C ILE A 153 -1.88 -1.96 -1.85
N MET A 154 -1.13 -1.90 -0.75
CA MET A 154 -0.48 -3.07 -0.19
C MET A 154 -1.42 -3.75 0.81
N ILE A 155 -1.58 -5.05 0.67
CA ILE A 155 -2.36 -5.90 1.57
C ILE A 155 -1.42 -6.76 2.39
N ASN A 156 -1.53 -6.69 3.71
CA ASN A 156 -0.94 -7.63 4.65
C ASN A 156 -2.03 -8.51 5.25
N VAL A 157 -1.82 -9.81 5.24
CA VAL A 157 -2.72 -10.77 5.90
C VAL A 157 -2.19 -11.06 7.30
N LYS A 158 -3.02 -10.79 8.31
CA LYS A 158 -2.68 -11.04 9.72
C LYS A 158 -3.24 -12.38 10.18
N GLU A 159 -2.35 -13.23 10.68
CA GLU A 159 -2.65 -14.59 11.15
C GLU A 159 -2.18 -14.84 12.58
N SER A 160 -1.74 -13.81 13.27
CA SER A 160 -1.31 -13.86 14.68
C SER A 160 -1.65 -12.56 15.39
N GLY A 161 -1.87 -12.66 16.68
CA GLY A 161 -2.05 -11.52 17.60
C GLY A 161 -0.83 -11.33 18.51
N THR A 162 -1.08 -10.79 19.70
CA THR A 162 -0.09 -10.63 20.80
C THR A 162 -0.27 -11.71 21.85
N SER A 163 0.62 -11.73 22.85
CA SER A 163 0.44 -12.55 24.05
C SER A 163 -0.38 -11.86 25.16
N ILE A 164 -1.00 -10.70 24.86
CA ILE A 164 -1.77 -9.92 25.85
C ILE A 164 -3.21 -10.44 25.83
N GLU A 165 -3.67 -10.95 26.96
CA GLU A 165 -5.00 -11.54 27.10
C GLU A 165 -6.03 -10.54 27.72
N PRO A 166 -7.30 -10.65 27.35
CA PRO A 166 -7.87 -11.55 26.35
C PRO A 166 -7.59 -11.11 24.91
N GLN A 167 -7.19 -12.05 24.03
CA GLN A 167 -7.02 -11.75 22.63
C GLN A 167 -8.00 -12.55 21.76
N PRO A 168 -8.48 -11.99 20.65
CA PRO A 168 -9.28 -12.72 19.69
C PRO A 168 -8.48 -13.84 19.02
N LEU A 169 -9.16 -14.93 18.68
CA LEU A 169 -8.58 -16.00 17.88
C LEU A 169 -8.26 -15.46 16.47
N THR A 170 -7.01 -15.57 16.05
CA THR A 170 -6.62 -15.26 14.67
C THR A 170 -6.64 -16.53 13.83
N LEU A 171 -7.19 -16.43 12.61
CA LEU A 171 -7.37 -17.56 11.71
C LEU A 171 -6.37 -17.51 10.57
N LYS A 172 -5.71 -18.63 10.29
CA LYS A 172 -4.82 -18.75 9.13
C LYS A 172 -5.61 -18.76 7.83
N PHE A 173 -5.08 -18.10 6.81
CA PHE A 173 -5.66 -18.09 5.48
C PHE A 173 -5.39 -19.39 4.74
N THR A 174 -6.38 -19.85 4.04
CA THR A 174 -6.31 -20.96 3.09
C THR A 174 -6.26 -20.45 1.65
N VAL A 175 -6.03 -21.32 0.69
CA VAL A 175 -6.11 -20.95 -0.74
C VAL A 175 -7.49 -20.38 -1.09
N SER A 176 -8.56 -20.94 -0.52
CA SER A 176 -9.92 -20.43 -0.73
C SER A 176 -10.12 -19.03 -0.17
N ASP A 177 -9.51 -18.71 0.98
CA ASP A 177 -9.60 -17.37 1.57
C ASP A 177 -8.90 -16.31 0.67
N TYR A 178 -7.75 -16.66 0.07
CA TYR A 178 -7.09 -15.79 -0.91
C TYR A 178 -7.92 -15.60 -2.18
N HIS A 179 -8.63 -16.64 -2.66
CA HIS A 179 -9.55 -16.49 -3.78
C HIS A 179 -10.73 -15.58 -3.41
N SER A 180 -11.26 -15.70 -2.20
CA SER A 180 -12.33 -14.82 -1.71
C SER A 180 -11.87 -13.37 -1.56
N LEU A 181 -10.63 -13.14 -1.12
CA LEU A 181 -10.03 -11.81 -1.04
C LEU A 181 -9.86 -11.19 -2.43
N ASP A 182 -9.32 -11.95 -3.39
CA ASP A 182 -9.24 -11.54 -4.80
C ASP A 182 -10.60 -11.20 -5.39
N ALA A 183 -11.60 -12.03 -5.10
CA ALA A 183 -12.97 -11.82 -5.59
C ALA A 183 -13.58 -10.53 -5.01
N ALA A 184 -13.41 -10.27 -3.71
CA ALA A 184 -13.90 -9.05 -3.07
C ALA A 184 -13.30 -7.78 -3.72
N ILE A 185 -11.97 -7.78 -3.96
CA ILE A 185 -11.27 -6.68 -4.62
C ILE A 185 -11.79 -6.49 -6.05
N LYS A 186 -11.84 -7.58 -6.83
CA LYS A 186 -12.26 -7.55 -8.24
C LYS A 186 -13.72 -7.14 -8.42
N GLN A 187 -14.63 -7.66 -7.61
CA GLN A 187 -16.05 -7.32 -7.69
C GLN A 187 -16.31 -5.85 -7.34
N THR A 188 -15.59 -5.31 -6.36
CA THR A 188 -15.79 -3.93 -5.96
C THR A 188 -15.20 -2.95 -6.97
N LEU A 189 -13.96 -3.16 -7.41
CA LEU A 189 -13.21 -2.19 -8.21
C LEU A 189 -13.34 -2.39 -9.72
N SER A 190 -13.74 -3.60 -10.15
CA SER A 190 -14.04 -3.92 -11.56
C SER A 190 -12.97 -3.37 -12.53
N ASP A 191 -13.38 -2.55 -13.49
CA ASP A 191 -12.51 -1.97 -14.53
C ASP A 191 -11.46 -1.00 -13.98
N SER A 192 -11.63 -0.50 -12.76
CA SER A 192 -10.60 0.33 -12.10
C SER A 192 -9.44 -0.48 -11.55
N LEU A 193 -9.49 -1.82 -11.58
CA LEU A 193 -8.41 -2.68 -11.10
C LEU A 193 -7.41 -2.98 -12.23
N PHE A 194 -6.12 -2.76 -11.96
CA PHE A 194 -5.02 -3.21 -12.83
C PHE A 194 -4.37 -4.44 -12.21
N THR A 195 -4.56 -5.57 -12.87
CA THR A 195 -4.16 -6.91 -12.37
C THR A 195 -2.84 -7.40 -12.98
N PRO A 196 -2.24 -8.48 -12.43
CA PRO A 196 -1.15 -9.19 -13.08
C PRO A 196 -1.43 -9.58 -14.54
N ASP A 197 -2.67 -9.97 -14.87
CA ASP A 197 -3.06 -10.32 -16.23
C ASP A 197 -3.08 -9.12 -17.18
N ASN A 198 -3.37 -7.92 -16.69
CA ASN A 198 -3.30 -6.69 -17.49
C ASN A 198 -1.85 -6.30 -17.84
N LEU A 199 -0.89 -6.61 -16.95
CA LEU A 199 0.53 -6.34 -17.18
C LEU A 199 1.16 -7.40 -18.08
N ARG A 200 0.94 -8.68 -17.76
CA ARG A 200 1.60 -9.80 -18.41
C ARG A 200 1.23 -9.91 -19.89
N LYS A 201 2.21 -10.11 -20.75
CA LYS A 201 1.99 -10.46 -22.15
C LYS A 201 1.79 -11.98 -22.29
N SER A 202 0.98 -12.40 -23.25
CA SER A 202 0.46 -13.77 -23.36
C SER A 202 1.52 -14.89 -23.32
N ALA A 203 2.69 -14.67 -23.90
CA ALA A 203 3.78 -15.64 -23.99
C ALA A 203 4.80 -15.53 -22.85
N LEU A 204 4.75 -14.47 -22.03
CA LEU A 204 5.75 -14.17 -21.00
C LEU A 204 5.19 -14.38 -19.59
N SER A 205 6.07 -14.63 -18.64
CA SER A 205 5.79 -14.48 -17.21
C SER A 205 5.71 -12.99 -16.83
N LEU A 206 5.28 -12.68 -15.61
CA LEU A 206 5.34 -11.30 -15.09
C LEU A 206 6.78 -10.79 -15.05
N ASN A 207 7.68 -11.63 -14.56
CA ASN A 207 9.12 -11.33 -14.48
C ASN A 207 9.68 -10.96 -15.85
N GLU A 208 9.50 -11.83 -16.85
CA GLU A 208 9.96 -11.57 -18.22
C GLU A 208 9.33 -10.31 -18.80
N THR A 209 8.03 -10.06 -18.53
CA THR A 209 7.36 -8.87 -19.03
C THR A 209 8.01 -7.60 -18.48
N VAL A 210 8.23 -7.50 -17.16
CA VAL A 210 8.79 -6.25 -16.58
C VAL A 210 10.25 -6.03 -16.96
N ILE A 211 11.02 -7.11 -17.18
CA ILE A 211 12.43 -7.03 -17.60
C ILE A 211 12.56 -6.66 -19.08
N GLN A 212 11.76 -7.27 -19.95
CA GLN A 212 11.92 -7.16 -21.40
C GLN A 212 11.09 -6.02 -21.99
N LEU A 213 9.89 -5.78 -21.47
CA LEU A 213 8.91 -4.83 -22.03
C LEU A 213 8.64 -3.63 -21.10
N GLY A 214 8.98 -3.73 -19.82
CA GLY A 214 8.77 -2.68 -18.82
C GLY A 214 7.30 -2.52 -18.41
N TRP A 215 6.98 -1.35 -17.85
CA TRP A 215 5.67 -0.98 -17.35
C TRP A 215 4.91 -0.13 -18.36
N PRO A 216 3.56 -0.19 -18.35
CA PRO A 216 2.74 0.68 -19.20
C PRO A 216 2.97 2.17 -18.90
N ASN A 217 2.67 3.01 -19.91
CA ASN A 217 2.57 4.44 -19.72
C ASN A 217 1.58 4.77 -18.59
N VAL A 218 1.99 5.66 -17.68
CA VAL A 218 1.19 6.07 -16.54
C VAL A 218 -0.17 6.63 -16.93
N ASP A 219 -0.30 7.26 -18.07
CA ASP A 219 -1.57 7.83 -18.53
C ASP A 219 -2.60 6.75 -18.92
N LEU A 220 -2.15 5.56 -19.30
CA LEU A 220 -3.01 4.39 -19.50
C LEU A 220 -3.49 3.77 -18.18
N LEU A 221 -2.85 4.14 -17.07
CA LEU A 221 -3.14 3.65 -15.73
C LEU A 221 -3.86 4.69 -14.86
N ARG A 222 -4.24 5.84 -15.42
CA ARG A 222 -5.10 6.80 -14.71
C ARG A 222 -6.36 6.13 -14.22
N GLN A 223 -6.84 6.49 -13.01
CA GLN A 223 -8.00 5.87 -12.37
C GLN A 223 -7.83 4.38 -12.00
N LYS A 224 -6.63 3.82 -12.08
CA LYS A 224 -6.40 2.41 -11.72
C LYS A 224 -5.91 2.24 -10.29
N PHE A 225 -6.35 1.16 -9.67
CA PHE A 225 -5.83 0.61 -8.43
C PHE A 225 -4.95 -0.60 -8.73
N ILE A 226 -3.82 -0.69 -8.08
CA ILE A 226 -2.84 -1.78 -8.22
C ILE A 226 -2.66 -2.39 -6.83
N PHE A 227 -3.06 -3.64 -6.65
CA PHE A 227 -2.89 -4.31 -5.37
C PHE A 227 -1.59 -5.09 -5.31
N LEU A 228 -0.90 -5.00 -4.16
CA LEU A 228 0.35 -5.68 -3.86
C LEU A 228 0.19 -6.48 -2.56
N PHE A 229 0.27 -7.80 -2.63
CA PHE A 229 0.25 -8.67 -1.45
C PHE A 229 1.65 -8.77 -0.84
N ASP A 230 1.79 -8.33 0.42
CA ASP A 230 2.98 -8.52 1.26
C ASP A 230 2.72 -9.68 2.23
N GLY A 231 3.16 -10.86 1.87
CA GLY A 231 3.04 -12.06 2.66
C GLY A 231 4.40 -12.73 2.91
N ASN A 232 4.48 -13.49 3.99
CA ASN A 232 5.63 -14.37 4.20
C ASN A 232 5.66 -15.48 3.14
N LYS A 233 6.75 -16.26 3.10
CA LYS A 233 6.95 -17.32 2.09
C LYS A 233 5.83 -18.36 2.07
N SER A 234 5.27 -18.73 3.22
CA SER A 234 4.15 -19.67 3.29
C SER A 234 2.88 -19.06 2.69
N GLN A 235 2.57 -17.83 3.04
CA GLN A 235 1.40 -17.09 2.57
C GLN A 235 1.46 -16.85 1.05
N THR A 236 2.60 -16.38 0.54
CA THR A 236 2.78 -16.16 -0.91
C THR A 236 2.78 -17.48 -1.71
N SER A 237 3.24 -18.59 -1.12
CA SER A 237 3.14 -19.92 -1.73
C SER A 237 1.70 -20.39 -1.83
N LEU A 238 0.87 -20.12 -0.81
CA LEU A 238 -0.58 -20.42 -0.87
C LEU A 238 -1.28 -19.51 -1.88
N TYR A 239 -0.92 -18.22 -1.92
CA TYR A 239 -1.53 -17.25 -2.83
C TYR A 239 -1.31 -17.62 -4.31
N LYS A 240 -0.10 -18.06 -4.69
CA LYS A 240 0.19 -18.47 -6.08
C LYS A 240 -0.21 -19.90 -6.43
N LYS A 241 -0.73 -20.68 -5.50
CA LYS A 241 -1.06 -22.09 -5.74
C LYS A 241 -2.01 -22.23 -6.93
N ASN A 242 -1.61 -23.03 -7.92
CA ASN A 242 -2.33 -23.23 -9.19
C ASN A 242 -2.47 -21.96 -10.06
N ARG A 243 -1.65 -20.93 -9.82
CA ARG A 243 -1.67 -19.65 -10.55
C ARG A 243 -0.26 -19.28 -11.03
N PRO A 244 0.34 -20.03 -11.99
CA PRO A 244 1.68 -19.73 -12.46
C PRO A 244 1.74 -18.30 -12.98
N SER A 245 2.76 -17.56 -12.57
CA SER A 245 2.91 -16.14 -12.90
C SER A 245 1.68 -15.29 -12.49
N LEU A 246 0.99 -15.64 -11.39
CA LEU A 246 -0.22 -14.99 -10.86
C LEU A 246 -1.38 -14.89 -11.86
N ARG A 247 -1.55 -15.89 -12.77
CA ARG A 247 -2.69 -15.91 -13.70
C ARG A 247 -4.03 -15.94 -12.95
N GLY A 248 -4.94 -15.04 -13.32
CA GLY A 248 -6.26 -14.90 -12.70
C GLY A 248 -6.26 -14.26 -11.31
N ALA A 249 -5.11 -13.84 -10.78
CA ALA A 249 -5.00 -13.15 -9.51
C ALA A 249 -5.41 -11.68 -9.62
N SER A 250 -5.96 -11.12 -8.54
CA SER A 250 -6.29 -9.69 -8.45
C SER A 250 -5.10 -8.84 -8.00
N MET A 251 -4.17 -9.44 -7.24
CA MET A 251 -3.03 -8.74 -6.65
C MET A 251 -1.71 -9.22 -7.26
N PHE A 252 -0.78 -8.31 -7.46
CA PHE A 252 0.64 -8.62 -7.49
C PHE A 252 1.09 -9.08 -6.10
N ALA A 253 2.25 -9.72 -6.00
CA ALA A 253 2.80 -10.11 -4.71
C ALA A 253 4.32 -10.04 -4.70
N HIS A 254 4.91 -9.95 -3.49
CA HIS A 254 6.35 -9.95 -3.33
C HIS A 254 6.91 -11.36 -3.50
N TYR A 255 7.77 -11.54 -4.51
CA TYR A 255 8.55 -12.76 -4.74
C TYR A 255 10.02 -12.40 -5.00
N GLU A 256 10.92 -13.39 -4.89
CA GLU A 256 12.34 -13.18 -5.27
C GLU A 256 12.46 -12.82 -6.75
N ALA A 257 13.48 -12.04 -7.09
CA ALA A 257 13.63 -11.38 -8.39
C ALA A 257 13.71 -12.32 -9.61
N ASP A 258 14.01 -13.59 -9.42
CA ASP A 258 14.13 -14.59 -10.49
C ASP A 258 12.86 -15.43 -10.68
N GLN A 259 11.85 -15.24 -9.83
CA GLN A 259 10.61 -16.02 -9.91
C GLN A 259 9.66 -15.48 -10.99
N PRO A 260 8.92 -16.36 -11.70
CA PRO A 260 7.98 -15.93 -12.75
C PRO A 260 6.89 -14.95 -12.30
N GLU A 261 6.59 -14.91 -11.00
CA GLU A 261 5.61 -14.05 -10.38
C GLU A 261 6.15 -12.65 -10.04
N ALA A 262 7.47 -12.44 -10.14
CA ALA A 262 8.11 -11.23 -9.65
C ALA A 262 7.87 -10.03 -10.57
N ALA A 263 7.29 -8.96 -10.01
CA ALA A 263 7.12 -7.64 -10.63
C ALA A 263 7.33 -6.52 -9.61
N PHE A 264 6.91 -6.77 -8.35
CA PHE A 264 7.08 -5.87 -7.21
C PHE A 264 8.02 -6.47 -6.18
N MET A 265 8.87 -5.61 -5.59
CA MET A 265 9.80 -5.93 -4.52
C MET A 265 9.52 -5.09 -3.29
N ILE A 266 9.63 -5.69 -2.10
CA ILE A 266 9.51 -4.98 -0.83
C ILE A 266 10.86 -5.02 -0.13
N VAL A 267 11.49 -3.85 0.06
CA VAL A 267 12.81 -3.68 0.66
C VAL A 267 12.78 -2.55 1.67
N ASN A 268 12.38 -2.84 2.92
CA ASN A 268 12.02 -1.86 3.94
C ASN A 268 13.17 -1.02 4.52
N ASN A 269 14.43 -1.44 4.37
CA ASN A 269 15.57 -0.69 4.88
C ASN A 269 16.41 -0.11 3.73
N PRO A 270 16.12 1.12 3.26
CA PRO A 270 16.82 1.73 2.13
C PRO A 270 18.27 2.12 2.45
N ILE A 271 18.63 2.33 3.72
CA ILE A 271 20.02 2.60 4.11
C ILE A 271 20.87 1.35 3.92
N LYS A 272 20.43 0.23 4.50
CA LYS A 272 21.18 -1.04 4.44
C LYS A 272 21.19 -1.63 3.02
N HIS A 273 20.10 -1.50 2.29
CA HIS A 273 19.89 -2.18 1.01
C HIS A 273 19.87 -1.24 -0.21
N PHE A 274 20.50 -0.06 -0.09
CA PHE A 274 20.52 0.98 -1.13
C PHE A 274 20.91 0.43 -2.51
N LYS A 275 22.05 -0.24 -2.60
CA LYS A 275 22.55 -0.85 -3.84
C LYS A 275 21.63 -1.96 -4.38
N LYS A 276 21.02 -2.77 -3.48
CA LYS A 276 20.05 -3.78 -3.88
C LYS A 276 18.82 -3.13 -4.53
N ILE A 277 18.28 -2.07 -3.94
CA ILE A 277 17.14 -1.33 -4.50
C ILE A 277 17.48 -0.80 -5.89
N GLN A 278 18.62 -0.13 -6.05
CA GLN A 278 19.06 0.39 -7.35
C GLN A 278 19.15 -0.73 -8.41
N LYS A 279 19.74 -1.88 -8.07
CA LYS A 279 19.85 -3.03 -8.98
C LYS A 279 18.48 -3.58 -9.39
N LEU A 280 17.53 -3.69 -8.44
CA LEU A 280 16.16 -4.16 -8.74
C LEU A 280 15.44 -3.21 -9.69
N ILE A 281 15.55 -1.91 -9.45
CA ILE A 281 14.94 -0.88 -10.30
C ILE A 281 15.54 -0.91 -11.72
N ALA A 282 16.86 -1.01 -11.82
CA ALA A 282 17.57 -1.13 -13.09
C ALA A 282 17.15 -2.39 -13.89
N SER A 283 16.73 -3.44 -13.19
CA SER A 283 16.17 -4.66 -13.80
C SER A 283 14.69 -4.56 -14.17
N GLY A 284 14.03 -3.40 -13.96
CA GLY A 284 12.64 -3.17 -14.35
C GLY A 284 11.58 -3.40 -13.25
N TYR A 285 11.98 -3.87 -12.06
CA TYR A 285 11.02 -4.08 -10.96
C TYR A 285 10.56 -2.76 -10.34
N MET A 286 9.32 -2.73 -9.86
CA MET A 286 8.86 -1.70 -8.93
C MET A 286 9.26 -2.07 -7.50
N VAL A 287 9.79 -1.11 -6.75
CA VAL A 287 10.28 -1.33 -5.38
C VAL A 287 9.50 -0.46 -4.41
N ARG A 288 8.98 -1.09 -3.35
CA ARG A 288 8.46 -0.42 -2.15
C ARG A 288 9.52 -0.41 -1.07
N THR A 289 9.74 0.75 -0.45
CA THR A 289 10.62 0.93 0.72
C THR A 289 9.98 1.81 1.78
N ARG A 290 10.65 2.03 2.91
CA ARG A 290 10.15 2.88 4.00
C ARG A 290 11.04 4.12 4.20
N ALA A 291 10.41 5.27 4.42
CA ALA A 291 11.06 6.52 4.78
C ALA A 291 11.41 6.61 6.27
N ASP A 292 10.83 5.75 7.08
CA ASP A 292 11.02 5.67 8.53
C ASP A 292 10.94 4.21 9.00
N ALA A 293 11.56 3.90 10.14
CA ALA A 293 11.53 2.57 10.74
C ALA A 293 11.18 2.63 12.23
N VAL A 294 11.46 3.76 12.89
CA VAL A 294 11.25 3.97 14.31
C VAL A 294 10.56 5.31 14.51
N LEU A 295 9.36 5.27 15.09
CA LEU A 295 8.49 6.43 15.22
C LEU A 295 9.14 7.59 16.00
N ASP A 296 9.78 7.30 17.13
CA ASP A 296 10.44 8.26 18.03
C ASP A 296 11.92 8.49 17.72
N ALA A 297 12.44 7.97 16.62
CA ALA A 297 13.79 8.25 16.17
C ALA A 297 14.05 9.76 16.04
N ARG A 298 15.31 10.18 16.20
CA ARG A 298 15.69 11.59 16.02
C ARG A 298 15.32 12.07 14.61
N LYS A 299 14.92 13.33 14.50
CA LYS A 299 14.55 13.93 13.20
C LYS A 299 15.63 13.75 12.13
N SER A 300 16.91 13.88 12.51
CA SER A 300 18.05 13.66 11.60
C SER A 300 18.14 12.24 11.07
N GLU A 301 17.78 11.24 11.87
CA GLU A 301 17.76 9.83 11.46
C GLU A 301 16.60 9.55 10.49
N LYS A 302 15.41 10.11 10.75
CA LYS A 302 14.26 10.05 9.84
C LYS A 302 14.61 10.69 8.49
N ILE A 303 15.22 11.88 8.49
CA ILE A 303 15.68 12.57 7.26
C ILE A 303 16.70 11.70 6.51
N LYS A 304 17.66 11.10 7.22
CA LYS A 304 18.66 10.22 6.60
C LYS A 304 18.00 9.02 5.91
N GLN A 305 17.02 8.39 6.57
CA GLN A 305 16.32 7.24 6.00
C GLN A 305 15.45 7.64 4.80
N PHE A 306 14.70 8.75 4.89
CA PHE A 306 13.94 9.27 3.77
C PHE A 306 14.83 9.63 2.58
N ASN A 307 15.98 10.29 2.81
CA ASN A 307 16.93 10.58 1.74
C ASN A 307 17.48 9.31 1.09
N ALA A 308 17.76 8.27 1.87
CA ALA A 308 18.14 6.98 1.33
C ALA A 308 17.02 6.35 0.49
N ALA A 309 15.78 6.37 0.97
CA ALA A 309 14.61 5.89 0.23
C ALA A 309 14.44 6.65 -1.10
N LYS A 310 14.41 7.98 -1.03
CA LYS A 310 14.27 8.89 -2.18
C LYS A 310 15.37 8.67 -3.22
N ASN A 311 16.62 8.64 -2.76
CA ASN A 311 17.81 8.57 -3.63
C ASN A 311 18.14 7.15 -4.10
N SER A 312 17.53 6.11 -3.52
CA SER A 312 17.63 4.73 -4.04
C SER A 312 16.87 4.54 -5.35
N GLY A 313 15.92 5.44 -5.66
CA GLY A 313 15.04 5.34 -6.81
C GLY A 313 13.76 4.51 -6.58
N ALA A 314 13.56 3.95 -5.38
CA ALA A 314 12.35 3.18 -5.08
C ALA A 314 11.09 3.97 -5.42
N GLN A 315 10.18 3.33 -6.16
CA GLN A 315 8.98 3.97 -6.69
C GLN A 315 7.91 4.23 -5.62
N ILE A 316 7.86 3.40 -4.58
CA ILE A 316 6.89 3.51 -3.50
C ILE A 316 7.64 3.74 -2.19
N ILE A 317 7.40 4.89 -1.57
CA ILE A 317 8.04 5.29 -0.31
C ILE A 317 6.96 5.44 0.76
N SER A 318 6.86 4.45 1.65
CA SER A 318 5.85 4.38 2.70
C SER A 318 6.36 5.03 4.00
N THR A 319 5.47 5.71 4.72
CA THR A 319 5.80 6.45 5.95
C THR A 319 4.62 6.51 6.92
N ASP A 320 4.93 6.72 8.21
CA ASP A 320 3.94 7.11 9.23
C ASP A 320 3.74 8.63 9.32
N PHE A 321 4.56 9.43 8.61
CA PHE A 321 4.60 10.89 8.67
C PHE A 321 4.06 11.56 7.40
N ILE A 322 2.86 11.17 6.98
CA ILE A 322 2.20 11.79 5.83
C ILE A 322 1.68 13.19 6.16
N PRO A 323 1.44 14.08 5.16
CA PRO A 323 0.76 15.34 5.37
C PRO A 323 -0.58 15.17 6.10
N GLY A 324 -0.84 15.99 7.14
CA GLY A 324 -2.06 15.94 7.93
C GLY A 324 -2.11 14.83 9.00
N SER A 325 -1.09 13.96 9.10
CA SER A 325 -1.06 12.96 10.17
C SER A 325 -0.85 13.60 11.56
N PRO A 326 -1.38 13.01 12.64
CA PRO A 326 -1.10 13.49 14.01
C PRO A 326 0.39 13.56 14.34
N GLN A 327 1.19 12.68 13.75
CA GLN A 327 2.63 12.62 13.94
C GLN A 327 3.34 13.83 13.35
N GLN A 328 2.82 14.44 12.29
CA GLN A 328 3.39 15.66 11.71
C GLN A 328 3.49 16.78 12.75
N ALA A 329 2.41 17.04 13.49
CA ALA A 329 2.41 18.05 14.56
C ALA A 329 3.28 17.63 15.75
N ARG A 330 3.14 16.39 16.21
CA ARG A 330 3.86 15.85 17.39
C ARG A 330 5.38 15.90 17.23
N PHE A 331 5.90 15.59 16.03
CA PHE A 331 7.35 15.47 15.78
C PHE A 331 7.90 16.61 14.94
N ASN A 332 7.07 17.57 14.54
CA ASN A 332 7.43 18.63 13.59
C ASN A 332 8.20 18.08 12.38
N TYR A 333 7.64 17.00 11.77
CA TYR A 333 8.25 16.27 10.67
C TYR A 333 7.18 15.71 9.74
N VAL A 334 7.42 15.81 8.44
CA VAL A 334 6.57 15.27 7.38
C VAL A 334 7.44 14.72 6.26
N VAL A 335 6.98 13.66 5.61
CA VAL A 335 7.65 13.05 4.45
C VAL A 335 6.93 13.51 3.18
N GLN A 336 7.63 14.31 2.41
CA GLN A 336 7.19 14.80 1.10
C GLN A 336 8.39 15.14 0.24
N PHE A 337 8.23 15.17 -1.08
CA PHE A 337 9.24 15.65 -2.01
C PHE A 337 9.33 17.19 -1.95
N ASP A 338 10.27 17.74 -2.71
CA ASP A 338 10.46 19.18 -2.78
C ASP A 338 9.14 19.89 -3.17
N HIS A 339 8.91 21.07 -2.62
CA HIS A 339 7.69 21.88 -2.79
C HIS A 339 6.39 21.22 -2.32
N GLY A 340 6.46 20.27 -1.40
CA GLY A 340 5.26 19.60 -0.86
C GLY A 340 4.66 18.52 -1.75
N HIS A 341 5.32 18.16 -2.84
CA HIS A 341 4.83 17.11 -3.71
C HIS A 341 4.89 15.72 -3.05
N VAL A 342 3.94 14.87 -3.36
CA VAL A 342 3.89 13.46 -2.92
C VAL A 342 3.96 12.47 -4.10
N VAL A 343 4.00 13.00 -5.32
CA VAL A 343 4.29 12.27 -6.56
C VAL A 343 5.32 13.06 -7.35
N ARG A 344 6.33 12.39 -7.90
CA ARG A 344 7.31 13.00 -8.79
C ARG A 344 7.84 12.00 -9.82
N LYS A 345 8.41 12.48 -10.91
CA LYS A 345 9.28 11.66 -11.76
C LYS A 345 10.56 11.29 -11.00
N THR A 346 11.02 10.06 -11.16
CA THR A 346 12.31 9.66 -10.59
C THR A 346 13.43 10.48 -11.23
N PRO A 347 14.43 10.94 -10.45
CA PRO A 347 15.60 11.60 -11.03
C PRO A 347 16.54 10.62 -11.75
N PHE A 348 16.29 9.31 -11.67
CA PHE A 348 17.11 8.29 -12.31
C PHE A 348 16.73 8.14 -13.78
N ASN A 349 17.74 8.15 -14.64
CA ASN A 349 17.56 7.78 -16.04
C ASN A 349 17.56 6.25 -16.14
N LEU A 350 16.36 5.66 -16.14
CA LEU A 350 16.17 4.20 -16.22
C LEU A 350 16.48 3.63 -17.62
N ASN A 351 16.79 4.47 -18.59
CA ASN A 351 17.09 4.06 -19.97
C ASN A 351 18.57 3.71 -20.20
N HIS A 352 19.40 3.75 -19.16
CA HIS A 352 20.88 3.57 -19.27
C HIS A 352 21.43 2.42 -18.39
N PHE A 353 20.59 1.44 -18.03
CA PHE A 353 21.08 0.26 -17.33
C PHE A 353 20.82 -1.02 -18.14
#